data_6676afed62073fd80e66b08a6c3ef084
#
_entry.id   6676afed62073fd80e66b08a6c3ef084
#
_cell.length_a   1.000
_cell.length_b   1.000
_cell.length_c   1.000
_cell.angle_alpha   90.00
_cell.angle_beta   90.00
_cell.angle_gamma   90.00
#
_symmetry.space_group_name_H-M   'P 1'
#
loop_
_entity.id
_entity.type
_entity.pdbx_description
1 polymer ?
#
loop_
_entity_poly.entity_id
_entity_poly.type
_entity_poly.pdbx_seq_one_letter_code
_entity_poly.pdbx_strand_id
1 'polypeptide(L)'
;RLTLEIARIIRVGFLQQNAYNTTDTYVPIKKQYKMLELILALYHKCRTLVTEEAIPLRQIQENGIFDKVVKVKYDIENDNLEKFDALFAEIDALAF
;
A
#
# COMPACT_ATOMS: atom_id res chain seq x y z
N ARG A 1 16.62 9.19 0.32
CA ARG A 1 16.09 9.35 1.68
C ARG A 1 14.61 9.17 1.77
N LEU A 2 13.85 10.01 1.09
CA LEU A 2 12.40 9.87 1.07
C LEU A 2 11.99 8.50 0.52
N THR A 3 12.64 8.06 -0.54
CA THR A 3 12.42 6.74 -1.12
C THR A 3 12.62 5.65 -0.08
N LEU A 4 13.69 5.73 0.70
CA LEU A 4 14.00 4.74 1.72
C LEU A 4 13.00 4.79 2.87
N GLU A 5 12.54 5.97 3.26
CA GLU A 5 11.54 6.12 4.31
C GLU A 5 10.22 5.52 3.91
N ILE A 6 9.74 5.80 2.70
CA ILE A 6 8.49 5.23 2.19
C ILE A 6 8.60 3.71 2.10
N ALA A 7 9.69 3.22 1.54
CA ALA A 7 9.93 1.78 1.42
C ALA A 7 9.95 1.10 2.79
N ARG A 8 10.57 1.76 3.78
CA ARG A 8 10.63 1.24 5.15
C ARG A 8 9.24 1.13 5.77
N ILE A 9 8.42 2.15 5.63
CA ILE A 9 7.06 2.17 6.16
C ILE A 9 6.26 1.01 5.59
N ILE A 10 6.32 0.82 4.29
CA ILE A 10 5.61 -0.25 3.61
C ILE A 10 6.13 -1.62 4.08
N ARG A 11 7.45 -1.77 4.13
CA ARG A 11 8.06 -3.04 4.54
C ARG A 11 7.70 -3.40 5.98
N VAL A 12 7.81 -2.43 6.90
CA VAL A 12 7.48 -2.66 8.31
C VAL A 12 6.00 -3.01 8.45
N GLY A 13 5.13 -2.32 7.72
CA GLY A 13 3.70 -2.61 7.73
C GLY A 13 3.40 -4.03 7.28
N PHE A 14 4.01 -4.48 6.19
CA PHE A 14 3.85 -5.86 5.71
C PHE A 14 4.38 -6.88 6.72
N LEU A 15 5.52 -6.62 7.32
CA LEU A 15 6.08 -7.51 8.34
C LEU A 15 5.16 -7.63 9.55
N GLN A 16 4.61 -6.52 10.02
CA GLN A 16 3.69 -6.53 11.14
C GLN A 16 2.41 -7.31 10.83
N GLN A 17 1.87 -7.15 9.62
CA GLN A 17 0.67 -7.89 9.24
C GLN A 17 0.90 -9.38 9.13
N ASN A 18 2.11 -9.80 8.77
CA ASN A 18 2.41 -11.21 8.58
C ASN A 18 2.98 -11.89 9.82
N ALA A 19 3.48 -11.12 10.81
CA ALA A 19 4.12 -11.67 12.00
C ALA A 19 3.20 -12.56 12.84
N TYR A 20 1.91 -12.25 12.88
CA TYR A 20 0.94 -12.98 13.67
C TYR A 20 0.12 -13.96 12.87
N ASN A 21 0.36 -14.05 11.59
CA ASN A 21 -0.40 -14.93 10.73
C ASN A 21 0.44 -16.13 10.33
N THR A 22 0.21 -17.24 11.00
CA THR A 22 0.93 -18.48 10.76
C THR A 22 0.29 -19.34 9.66
N THR A 23 -0.85 -18.92 9.14
CA THR A 23 -1.52 -19.62 8.07
C THR A 23 -0.81 -19.36 6.76
N ASP A 24 -0.33 -20.43 6.13
CA ASP A 24 0.31 -20.35 4.83
C ASP A 24 -0.77 -20.13 3.77
N THR A 25 -1.03 -18.88 3.47
CA THR A 25 -2.07 -18.50 2.53
C THR A 25 -1.50 -18.39 1.13
N TYR A 26 -1.98 -19.22 0.23
CA TYR A 26 -1.59 -19.15 -1.16
C TYR A 26 -2.12 -17.86 -1.80
N VAL A 27 -1.23 -17.13 -2.46
CA VAL A 27 -1.60 -15.93 -3.19
C VAL A 27 -1.33 -16.15 -4.67
N PRO A 28 -2.36 -16.11 -5.54
CA PRO A 28 -2.17 -16.29 -6.98
C PRO A 28 -1.24 -15.22 -7.56
N ILE A 29 -0.52 -15.58 -8.61
CA ILE A 29 0.42 -14.67 -9.27
C ILE A 29 -0.26 -13.36 -9.70
N LYS A 30 -1.47 -13.45 -10.23
CA LYS A 30 -2.22 -12.25 -10.65
C LYS A 30 -2.44 -11.28 -9.49
N LYS A 31 -2.76 -11.81 -8.31
CA LYS A 31 -2.93 -10.99 -7.11
C LYS A 31 -1.59 -10.42 -6.66
N GLN A 32 -0.52 -11.19 -6.73
CA GLN A 32 0.82 -10.70 -6.40
C GLN A 32 1.20 -9.51 -7.29
N TYR A 33 0.93 -9.58 -8.58
CA TYR A 33 1.16 -8.45 -9.49
C TYR A 33 0.35 -7.23 -9.10
N LYS A 34 -0.93 -7.42 -8.78
CA LYS A 34 -1.78 -6.32 -8.34
C LYS A 34 -1.26 -5.68 -7.06
N MET A 35 -0.82 -6.48 -6.12
CA MET A 35 -0.23 -5.99 -4.87
C MET A 35 1.02 -5.16 -5.15
N LEU A 36 1.88 -5.63 -6.03
CA LEU A 36 3.09 -4.91 -6.40
C LEU A 36 2.77 -3.58 -7.10
N GLU A 37 1.85 -3.61 -8.04
CA GLU A 37 1.40 -2.39 -8.72
C GLU A 37 0.83 -1.38 -7.73
N LEU A 38 0.06 -1.85 -6.76
CA LEU A 38 -0.53 -1.01 -5.73
C LEU A 38 0.55 -0.35 -4.86
N ILE A 39 1.56 -1.12 -4.47
CA ILE A 39 2.69 -0.62 -3.69
C ILE A 39 3.43 0.46 -4.48
N LEU A 40 3.70 0.21 -5.75
CA LEU A 40 4.38 1.18 -6.61
C LEU A 40 3.55 2.46 -6.80
N ALA A 41 2.24 2.31 -6.98
CA ALA A 41 1.34 3.45 -7.10
C ALA A 41 1.36 4.30 -5.82
N LEU A 42 1.31 3.67 -4.66
CA LEU A 42 1.37 4.36 -3.38
C LEU A 42 2.71 5.08 -3.22
N TYR A 43 3.80 4.40 -3.58
CA TYR A 43 5.13 4.99 -3.52
C TYR A 43 5.23 6.26 -4.35
N HIS A 44 4.81 6.20 -5.61
CA HIS A 44 4.85 7.33 -6.51
C HIS A 44 3.97 8.48 -6.02
N LYS A 45 2.78 8.18 -5.52
CA LYS A 45 1.88 9.21 -5.01
C LYS A 45 2.46 9.89 -3.77
N CYS A 46 3.00 9.13 -2.84
CA CYS A 46 3.64 9.70 -1.65
C CYS A 46 4.81 10.59 -2.02
N ARG A 47 5.64 10.15 -2.94
CA ARG A 47 6.78 10.94 -3.38
C ARG A 47 6.34 12.26 -3.99
N THR A 48 5.32 12.24 -4.85
CA THR A 48 4.76 13.44 -5.46
C THR A 48 4.20 14.40 -4.41
N LEU A 49 3.41 13.87 -3.47
CA LEU A 49 2.82 14.69 -2.42
C LEU A 49 3.87 15.36 -1.55
N VAL A 50 4.92 14.64 -1.18
CA VAL A 50 5.96 15.18 -0.32
C VAL A 50 6.86 16.18 -1.08
N THR A 51 7.24 15.84 -2.30
CA THR A 51 8.22 16.68 -3.04
C THR A 51 7.58 17.85 -3.76
N GLU A 52 6.39 17.68 -4.33
CA GLU A 52 5.75 18.70 -5.14
C GLU A 52 4.70 19.51 -4.39
N GLU A 53 3.99 18.87 -3.45
CA GLU A 53 2.93 19.55 -2.71
C GLU A 53 3.32 19.83 -1.27
N ALA A 54 4.55 19.49 -0.88
CA ALA A 54 5.10 19.73 0.45
C ALA A 54 4.24 19.14 1.59
N ILE A 55 3.56 18.06 1.33
CA ILE A 55 2.76 17.36 2.35
C ILE A 55 3.70 16.53 3.21
N PRO A 56 3.68 16.68 4.55
CA PRO A 56 4.51 15.85 5.42
C PRO A 56 4.16 14.36 5.29
N LEU A 57 5.16 13.52 5.23
CA LEU A 57 4.95 12.06 5.15
C LEU A 57 4.09 11.56 6.31
N ARG A 58 4.28 12.13 7.48
CA ARG A 58 3.49 11.83 8.67
C ARG A 58 1.99 12.02 8.44
N GLN A 59 1.62 13.07 7.73
CA GLN A 59 0.22 13.35 7.43
C GLN A 59 -0.37 12.27 6.52
N ILE A 60 0.42 11.79 5.57
CA ILE A 60 0.01 10.69 4.70
C ILE A 60 -0.17 9.41 5.51
N GLN A 61 0.74 9.15 6.46
CA GLN A 61 0.62 7.99 7.35
C GLN A 61 -0.67 8.06 8.18
N GLU A 62 -1.00 9.23 8.69
CA GLU A 62 -2.21 9.41 9.50
C GLU A 62 -3.51 9.20 8.71
N ASN A 63 -3.45 9.31 7.39
CA ASN A 63 -4.60 9.05 6.52
C ASN A 63 -5.05 7.59 6.58
N GLY A 64 -4.14 6.66 6.88
CA GLY A 64 -4.44 5.25 6.93
C GLY A 64 -4.28 4.51 5.61
N ILE A 65 -3.84 5.18 4.54
CA ILE A 65 -3.70 4.53 3.22
C ILE A 65 -2.63 3.44 3.25
N PHE A 66 -1.56 3.62 4.04
CA PHE A 66 -0.53 2.60 4.17
C PHE A 66 -1.10 1.32 4.79
N ASP A 67 -1.95 1.45 5.80
CA ASP A 67 -2.61 0.29 6.43
C ASP A 67 -3.49 -0.46 5.45
N LYS A 68 -4.23 0.24 4.62
CA LYS A 68 -5.09 -0.38 3.62
C LYS A 68 -4.27 -1.17 2.61
N VAL A 69 -3.14 -0.63 2.19
CA VAL A 69 -2.27 -1.29 1.21
C VAL A 69 -1.61 -2.53 1.80
N VAL A 70 -1.09 -2.44 3.02
CA VAL A 70 -0.40 -3.59 3.63
C VAL A 70 -1.34 -4.73 4.00
N LYS A 71 -2.63 -4.48 4.10
CA LYS A 71 -3.63 -5.49 4.45
C LYS A 71 -4.28 -6.17 3.25
N VAL A 72 -3.94 -5.76 2.03
CA VAL A 72 -4.63 -6.27 0.83
C VAL A 72 -4.56 -7.78 0.66
N LYS A 73 -3.50 -8.42 1.16
CA LYS A 73 -3.37 -9.87 1.09
C LYS A 73 -4.55 -10.56 1.76
N TYR A 74 -5.06 -9.99 2.83
CA TYR A 74 -6.14 -10.56 3.64
C TYR A 74 -7.49 -9.91 3.35
N ASP A 75 -7.50 -8.61 3.06
CA ASP A 75 -8.73 -7.85 2.87
C ASP A 75 -9.36 -8.07 1.49
N ILE A 76 -8.55 -8.41 0.50
CA ILE A 76 -9.03 -8.68 -0.86
C ILE A 76 -8.94 -10.16 -1.14
N GLU A 77 -10.07 -10.75 -1.54
CA GLU A 77 -10.13 -12.17 -1.88
C GLU A 77 -9.36 -12.45 -3.17
N ASN A 78 -8.83 -13.68 -3.28
CA ASN A 78 -8.01 -14.07 -4.42
C ASN A 78 -8.74 -14.03 -5.76
N ASP A 79 -10.04 -14.19 -5.75
CA ASP A 79 -10.88 -14.19 -6.93
C ASP A 79 -11.62 -12.87 -7.16
N ASN A 80 -11.35 -11.87 -6.34
CA ASN A 80 -12.03 -10.58 -6.42
C ASN A 80 -11.02 -9.44 -6.61
N LEU A 81 -10.23 -9.54 -7.67
CA LEU A 81 -9.17 -8.58 -7.97
C LEU A 81 -9.70 -7.19 -8.35
N GLU A 82 -10.98 -7.09 -8.67
CA GLU A 82 -11.64 -5.82 -8.97
C GLU A 82 -11.55 -4.83 -7.81
N LYS A 83 -11.45 -5.33 -6.57
CA LYS A 83 -11.33 -4.48 -5.39
C LYS A 83 -10.02 -3.68 -5.39
N PHE A 84 -9.01 -4.14 -6.10
CA PHE A 84 -7.78 -3.37 -6.26
C PHE A 84 -8.04 -2.05 -6.98
N ASP A 85 -8.97 -2.02 -7.94
CA ASP A 85 -9.28 -0.81 -8.68
C ASP A 85 -9.78 0.32 -7.76
N ALA A 86 -10.55 -0.03 -6.74
CA ALA A 86 -11.00 0.94 -5.75
C ALA A 86 -9.83 1.53 -4.97
N LEU A 87 -8.85 0.70 -4.61
CA LEU A 87 -7.65 1.18 -3.90
C LEU A 87 -6.76 2.03 -4.80
N PHE A 88 -6.60 1.66 -6.07
CA PHE A 88 -5.87 2.49 -7.02
C PHE A 88 -6.52 3.87 -7.15
N ALA A 89 -7.84 3.91 -7.24
CA ALA A 89 -8.58 5.16 -7.30
C ALA A 89 -8.41 5.99 -6.03
N GLU A 90 -8.43 5.35 -4.87
CA GLU A 90 -8.20 6.01 -3.58
C GLU A 90 -6.82 6.66 -3.52
N ILE A 91 -5.79 5.93 -3.95
CA ILE A 91 -4.42 6.44 -3.97
C ILE A 91 -4.32 7.63 -4.92
N ASP A 92 -4.89 7.50 -6.11
CA ASP A 92 -4.85 8.55 -7.12
C ASP A 92 -5.57 9.82 -6.66
N ALA A 93 -6.61 9.67 -5.87
CA ALA A 93 -7.43 10.76 -5.37
C ALA A 93 -6.92 11.37 -4.07
N LEU A 94 -5.81 10.86 -3.49
CA LEU A 94 -5.27 11.41 -2.25
C LEU A 94 -4.96 12.90 -2.38
N ALA A 95 -5.50 13.69 -1.47
CA ALA A 95 -5.26 15.12 -1.40
C ALA A 95 -5.24 15.57 0.06
N PHE A 96 -4.44 16.57 0.34
CA PHE A 96 -4.26 17.08 1.72
C PHE A 96 -4.26 18.59 1.78
#